data_660ea14e80afe40b89db68387b274627
#
_entry.id   660ea14e80afe40b89db68387b274627
#
_cell.length_a   1.000
_cell.length_b   1.000
_cell.length_c   1.000
_cell.angle_alpha   90.00
_cell.angle_beta   90.00
_cell.angle_gamma   90.00
#
_symmetry.space_group_name_H-M   'P 1'
#
loop_
_entity.id
_entity.type
_entity.pdbx_description
1 polymer ?
#
loop_
_entity_poly.entity_id
_entity_poly.type
_entity_poly.pdbx_seq_one_letter_code
_entity_poly.pdbx_strand_id
1 'polypeptide(L)'
;MRVAAVQFAPAFGKKSGNIAVIRRLLRQSKADLFVLPELCTTGYQFRDKEELLGFAEGVDGPTVREFVRLASELGATIVFGFAELRGGEVCNSAAVVSPKGLVGVYRKIHLFGREKRLFVAGGEEPPVFDADGLRLGVMICYDWAFCEVGRVLMVKGAQVVAHPANLMLPFCQKAMLTRALENRLFFVTANRTGEEARVEPPCRFTGLSQIVAPDGSILAAAGKSQT
;
A
#
# COMPACT_ATOMS: atom_id res chain seq x y z
N MET A 1 -10.74 -14.82 -9.39
CA MET A 1 -9.69 -13.80 -9.33
C MET A 1 -8.58 -14.28 -8.40
N ARG A 2 -7.34 -14.17 -8.81
CA ARG A 2 -6.16 -14.45 -7.99
C ARG A 2 -5.59 -13.14 -7.45
N VAL A 3 -5.25 -13.12 -6.16
CA VAL A 3 -4.76 -11.91 -5.46
C VAL A 3 -3.41 -12.22 -4.81
N ALA A 4 -2.48 -11.29 -4.90
CA ALA A 4 -1.16 -11.41 -4.28
C ALA A 4 -0.84 -10.20 -3.40
N ALA A 5 -0.47 -10.46 -2.15
CA ALA A 5 0.17 -9.49 -1.28
C ALA A 5 1.69 -9.65 -1.42
N VAL A 6 2.37 -8.61 -1.87
CA VAL A 6 3.83 -8.64 -2.09
C VAL A 6 4.55 -8.17 -0.82
N GLN A 7 5.48 -8.98 -0.32
CA GLN A 7 6.24 -8.66 0.88
C GLN A 7 7.74 -8.62 0.57
N PHE A 8 8.39 -7.49 0.84
CA PHE A 8 9.84 -7.34 0.68
C PHE A 8 10.38 -6.19 1.54
N ALA A 9 11.70 -6.01 1.58
CA ALA A 9 12.37 -4.92 2.27
C ALA A 9 12.85 -3.86 1.25
N PRO A 10 12.14 -2.74 1.05
CA PRO A 10 12.65 -1.67 0.22
C PRO A 10 13.94 -1.07 0.80
N ALA A 11 14.96 -0.90 -0.04
CA ALA A 11 16.17 -0.18 0.34
C ALA A 11 15.89 1.33 0.26
N PHE A 12 16.13 2.06 1.37
CA PHE A 12 15.86 3.49 1.42
C PHE A 12 16.59 4.26 0.31
N GLY A 13 15.86 5.11 -0.40
CA GLY A 13 16.36 5.99 -1.46
C GLY A 13 16.77 5.28 -2.76
N LYS A 14 16.68 3.96 -2.85
CA LYS A 14 17.12 3.19 -4.02
C LYS A 14 15.95 2.89 -4.97
N LYS A 15 15.23 3.94 -5.44
CA LYS A 15 14.02 3.81 -6.27
C LYS A 15 14.15 2.80 -7.40
N SER A 16 15.13 2.96 -8.28
CA SER A 16 15.33 2.07 -9.43
C SER A 16 15.62 0.62 -9.00
N GLY A 17 16.41 0.43 -7.94
CA GLY A 17 16.69 -0.88 -7.36
C GLY A 17 15.42 -1.53 -6.78
N ASN A 18 14.63 -0.77 -6.02
CA ASN A 18 13.36 -1.25 -5.46
C ASN A 18 12.37 -1.63 -6.57
N ILE A 19 12.24 -0.81 -7.62
CA ILE A 19 11.39 -1.11 -8.78
C ILE A 19 11.87 -2.39 -9.49
N ALA A 20 13.19 -2.60 -9.62
CA ALA A 20 13.73 -3.82 -10.22
C ALA A 20 13.39 -5.07 -9.39
N VAL A 21 13.47 -4.98 -8.06
CA VAL A 21 13.04 -6.06 -7.15
C VAL A 21 11.55 -6.34 -7.30
N ILE A 22 10.72 -5.28 -7.26
CA ILE A 22 9.26 -5.40 -7.43
C ILE A 22 8.94 -6.08 -8.76
N ARG A 23 9.52 -5.62 -9.86
CA ARG A 23 9.30 -6.20 -11.20
C ARG A 23 9.59 -7.70 -11.22
N ARG A 24 10.69 -8.13 -10.59
CA ARG A 24 11.05 -9.56 -10.48
C ARG A 24 9.97 -10.33 -9.69
N LEU A 25 9.54 -9.80 -8.53
CA LEU A 25 8.53 -10.46 -7.68
C LEU A 25 7.19 -10.60 -8.39
N LEU A 26 6.73 -9.54 -9.08
CA LEU A 26 5.47 -9.58 -9.82
C LEU A 26 5.49 -10.61 -10.95
N ARG A 27 6.60 -10.72 -11.69
CA ARG A 27 6.76 -11.70 -12.79
C ARG A 27 6.83 -13.15 -12.32
N GLN A 28 7.21 -13.38 -11.06
CA GLN A 28 7.25 -14.73 -10.47
C GLN A 28 5.88 -15.25 -10.07
N SER A 29 4.86 -14.41 -10.05
CA SER A 29 3.50 -14.75 -9.62
C SER A 29 2.50 -14.48 -10.72
N LYS A 30 1.46 -15.33 -10.78
CA LYS A 30 0.29 -15.08 -11.65
C LYS A 30 -0.87 -14.62 -10.78
N ALA A 31 -1.17 -13.33 -10.79
CA ALA A 31 -2.30 -12.74 -10.07
C ALA A 31 -3.00 -11.70 -10.95
N ASP A 32 -4.28 -11.49 -10.68
CA ASP A 32 -5.11 -10.49 -11.35
C ASP A 32 -5.06 -9.15 -10.58
N LEU A 33 -4.72 -9.20 -9.28
CA LEU A 33 -4.49 -8.05 -8.40
C LEU A 33 -3.22 -8.26 -7.59
N PHE A 34 -2.30 -7.31 -7.67
CA PHE A 34 -1.12 -7.22 -6.80
C PHE A 34 -1.26 -6.04 -5.84
N VAL A 35 -1.00 -6.26 -4.56
CA VAL A 35 -0.90 -5.20 -3.56
C VAL A 35 0.53 -5.15 -3.04
N LEU A 36 1.16 -3.98 -3.11
CA LEU A 36 2.54 -3.71 -2.68
C LEU A 36 2.55 -2.88 -1.39
N PRO A 37 3.67 -2.86 -0.65
CA PRO A 37 3.76 -2.07 0.57
C PRO A 37 3.62 -0.55 0.37
N GLU A 38 3.35 0.13 1.48
CA GLU A 38 3.40 1.59 1.60
C GLU A 38 4.81 2.10 1.27
N LEU A 39 4.92 3.22 0.53
CA LEU A 39 6.19 3.86 0.15
C LEU A 39 7.23 2.86 -0.40
N CYS A 40 6.77 1.86 -1.15
CA CYS A 40 7.56 0.69 -1.54
C CYS A 40 8.74 1.00 -2.47
N THR A 41 8.76 2.17 -3.10
CA THR A 41 9.85 2.57 -3.99
C THR A 41 10.93 3.39 -3.29
N THR A 42 10.61 4.08 -2.19
CA THR A 42 11.49 5.05 -1.55
C THR A 42 12.05 4.60 -0.20
N GLY A 43 11.32 3.74 0.53
CA GLY A 43 11.53 3.53 1.96
C GLY A 43 10.70 4.52 2.79
N TYR A 44 10.87 4.50 4.11
CA TYR A 44 9.93 5.12 5.05
C TYR A 44 10.54 6.22 5.94
N GLN A 45 11.77 6.03 6.44
CA GLN A 45 12.38 6.94 7.42
C GLN A 45 13.06 8.15 6.77
N PHE A 46 12.29 9.11 6.28
CA PHE A 46 12.82 10.42 5.87
C PHE A 46 13.24 11.24 7.07
N ARG A 47 14.36 11.98 6.97
CA ARG A 47 14.90 12.85 8.02
C ARG A 47 14.06 14.11 8.20
N ASP A 48 13.70 14.73 7.08
CA ASP A 48 12.98 16.00 7.02
C ASP A 48 12.15 16.11 5.73
N LYS A 49 11.43 17.23 5.57
CA LYS A 49 10.60 17.52 4.40
C LYS A 49 11.42 17.73 3.13
N GLU A 50 12.62 18.27 3.21
CA GLU A 50 13.49 18.54 2.07
C GLU A 50 13.94 17.20 1.44
N GLU A 51 14.40 16.27 2.29
CA GLU A 51 14.73 14.91 1.82
C GLU A 51 13.52 14.22 1.20
N LEU A 52 12.34 14.32 1.84
CA LEU A 52 11.11 13.72 1.30
C LEU A 52 10.72 14.31 -0.05
N LEU A 53 10.80 15.64 -0.22
CA LEU A 53 10.53 16.33 -1.50
C LEU A 53 11.45 15.83 -2.61
N GLY A 54 12.72 15.53 -2.31
CA GLY A 54 13.67 14.99 -3.27
C GLY A 54 13.29 13.60 -3.82
N PHE A 55 12.38 12.88 -3.16
CA PHE A 55 11.87 11.56 -3.58
C PHE A 55 10.44 11.60 -4.10
N ALA A 56 9.69 12.67 -3.85
CA ALA A 56 8.29 12.77 -4.22
C ALA A 56 8.11 12.96 -5.73
N GLU A 57 7.04 12.42 -6.27
CA GLU A 57 6.68 12.49 -7.68
C GLU A 57 5.18 12.77 -7.86
N GLY A 58 4.82 13.49 -8.89
CA GLY A 58 3.42 13.65 -9.29
C GLY A 58 2.78 12.33 -9.74
N VAL A 59 1.47 12.31 -9.83
CA VAL A 59 0.69 11.15 -10.31
C VAL A 59 0.98 10.76 -11.76
N ASP A 60 1.57 11.65 -12.52
CA ASP A 60 2.09 11.46 -13.88
C ASP A 60 3.60 11.19 -13.89
N GLY A 61 4.22 11.03 -12.74
CA GLY A 61 5.65 10.83 -12.56
C GLY A 61 6.18 9.49 -13.11
N PRO A 62 7.51 9.34 -13.19
CA PRO A 62 8.15 8.16 -13.73
C PRO A 62 7.78 6.86 -12.98
N THR A 63 7.57 6.93 -11.67
CA THR A 63 7.15 5.74 -10.88
C THR A 63 5.78 5.25 -11.34
N VAL A 64 4.78 6.13 -11.40
CA VAL A 64 3.41 5.74 -11.81
C VAL A 64 3.40 5.21 -13.24
N ARG A 65 4.10 5.88 -14.16
CA ARG A 65 4.23 5.41 -15.57
C ARG A 65 4.85 4.01 -15.65
N GLU A 66 5.87 3.71 -14.86
CA GLU A 66 6.49 2.39 -14.83
C GLU A 66 5.52 1.33 -14.32
N PHE A 67 4.74 1.62 -13.28
CA PHE A 67 3.73 0.67 -12.78
C PHE A 67 2.56 0.47 -13.74
N VAL A 68 2.15 1.50 -14.47
CA VAL A 68 1.16 1.36 -15.58
C VAL A 68 1.71 0.42 -16.65
N ARG A 69 2.98 0.59 -17.04
CA ARG A 69 3.64 -0.31 -18.01
C ARG A 69 3.68 -1.75 -17.50
N LEU A 70 4.02 -1.97 -16.22
CA LEU A 70 4.02 -3.30 -15.60
C LEU A 70 2.62 -3.90 -15.53
N ALA A 71 1.60 -3.12 -15.18
CA ALA A 71 0.21 -3.57 -15.16
C ALA A 71 -0.24 -4.04 -16.55
N SER A 72 0.11 -3.30 -17.60
CA SER A 72 -0.16 -3.67 -18.99
C SER A 72 0.58 -4.94 -19.39
N GLU A 73 1.87 -5.05 -19.05
CA GLU A 73 2.70 -6.25 -19.34
C GLU A 73 2.14 -7.52 -18.67
N LEU A 74 1.66 -7.39 -17.43
CA LEU A 74 1.18 -8.52 -16.62
C LEU A 74 -0.31 -8.82 -16.84
N GLY A 75 -1.05 -7.93 -17.48
CA GLY A 75 -2.50 -8.01 -17.60
C GLY A 75 -3.20 -7.95 -16.23
N ALA A 76 -2.68 -7.18 -15.27
CA ALA A 76 -3.13 -7.19 -13.89
C ALA A 76 -3.26 -5.78 -13.30
N THR A 77 -4.13 -5.64 -12.30
CA THR A 77 -4.19 -4.42 -11.47
C THR A 77 -3.08 -4.43 -10.43
N ILE A 78 -2.42 -3.29 -10.22
CA ILE A 78 -1.39 -3.12 -9.20
C ILE A 78 -1.75 -1.96 -8.29
N VAL A 79 -1.71 -2.19 -6.97
CA VAL A 79 -1.82 -1.14 -5.94
C VAL A 79 -0.48 -1.00 -5.25
N PHE A 80 0.06 0.22 -5.21
CA PHE A 80 1.38 0.47 -4.62
C PHE A 80 1.45 1.81 -3.89
N GLY A 81 2.21 1.85 -2.79
CA GLY A 81 2.44 3.07 -2.02
C GLY A 81 3.60 3.90 -2.57
N PHE A 82 3.45 5.23 -2.63
CA PHE A 82 4.49 6.16 -3.07
C PHE A 82 4.37 7.54 -2.40
N ALA A 83 5.44 8.32 -2.42
CA ALA A 83 5.43 9.72 -1.99
C ALA A 83 4.92 10.60 -3.14
N GLU A 84 3.70 11.11 -3.01
CA GLU A 84 3.04 11.93 -4.02
C GLU A 84 3.32 13.41 -3.81
N LEU A 85 3.91 14.06 -4.80
CA LEU A 85 4.02 15.52 -4.85
C LEU A 85 2.72 16.11 -5.41
N ARG A 86 2.04 16.95 -4.62
CA ARG A 86 0.80 17.62 -4.99
C ARG A 86 0.81 19.06 -4.48
N GLY A 87 0.76 20.03 -5.37
CA GLY A 87 0.68 21.45 -5.00
C GLY A 87 1.85 21.95 -4.14
N GLY A 88 3.04 21.37 -4.29
CA GLY A 88 4.23 21.73 -3.51
C GLY A 88 4.33 21.00 -2.16
N GLU A 89 3.35 20.18 -1.79
CA GLU A 89 3.34 19.36 -0.59
C GLU A 89 3.42 17.88 -0.93
N VAL A 90 3.79 17.05 0.05
CA VAL A 90 3.91 15.60 -0.16
C VAL A 90 2.85 14.86 0.63
N CYS A 91 2.11 13.99 -0.06
CA CYS A 91 1.16 13.05 0.54
C CYS A 91 1.77 11.63 0.57
N ASN A 92 1.43 10.86 1.60
CA ASN A 92 1.64 9.42 1.62
C ASN A 92 0.47 8.78 0.87
N SER A 93 0.71 8.29 -0.34
CA SER A 93 -0.35 7.93 -1.28
C SER A 93 -0.23 6.49 -1.77
N ALA A 94 -1.36 5.91 -2.15
CA ALA A 94 -1.43 4.64 -2.86
C ALA A 94 -2.10 4.85 -4.22
N ALA A 95 -1.40 4.47 -5.28
CA ALA A 95 -1.93 4.47 -6.63
C ALA A 95 -2.51 3.11 -6.99
N VAL A 96 -3.63 3.12 -7.70
CA VAL A 96 -4.23 1.97 -8.36
C VAL A 96 -4.00 2.14 -9.86
N VAL A 97 -3.30 1.20 -10.46
CA VAL A 97 -3.06 1.16 -11.91
C VAL A 97 -3.58 -0.15 -12.49
N SER A 98 -4.10 -0.08 -13.70
CA SER A 98 -4.57 -1.24 -14.47
C SER A 98 -3.86 -1.30 -15.82
N PRO A 99 -4.08 -2.34 -16.64
CA PRO A 99 -3.60 -2.38 -18.02
C PRO A 99 -4.03 -1.18 -18.88
N LYS A 100 -5.09 -0.49 -18.48
CA LYS A 100 -5.65 0.68 -19.18
C LYS A 100 -5.05 2.02 -18.70
N GLY A 101 -4.27 2.02 -17.62
CA GLY A 101 -3.64 3.22 -17.06
C GLY A 101 -3.85 3.43 -15.58
N LEU A 102 -3.67 4.66 -15.12
CA LEU A 102 -3.96 5.08 -13.75
C LEU A 102 -5.48 5.09 -13.52
N VAL A 103 -5.96 4.27 -12.57
CA VAL A 103 -7.37 4.20 -12.16
C VAL A 103 -7.68 5.29 -11.14
N GLY A 104 -6.79 5.50 -10.17
CA GLY A 104 -6.93 6.54 -9.17
C GLY A 104 -5.85 6.51 -8.10
N VAL A 105 -5.93 7.47 -7.17
CA VAL A 105 -4.97 7.64 -6.08
C VAL A 105 -5.72 7.90 -4.78
N TYR A 106 -5.38 7.16 -3.74
CA TYR A 106 -5.80 7.42 -2.37
C TYR A 106 -4.67 8.08 -1.60
N ARG A 107 -4.99 9.12 -0.83
CA ARG A 107 -4.05 9.83 0.06
C ARG A 107 -4.40 9.49 1.50
N LYS A 108 -3.42 9.01 2.24
CA LYS A 108 -3.56 8.56 3.63
C LYS A 108 -4.16 9.66 4.50
N ILE A 109 -5.29 9.38 5.15
CA ILE A 109 -5.96 10.34 6.04
C ILE A 109 -5.45 10.23 7.47
N HIS A 110 -5.05 9.06 7.95
CA HIS A 110 -4.54 8.86 9.30
C HIS A 110 -3.03 8.70 9.32
N LEU A 111 -2.32 9.83 9.47
CA LEU A 111 -0.87 9.84 9.55
C LEU A 111 -0.37 9.31 10.88
N PHE A 112 0.67 8.45 10.86
CA PHE A 112 1.26 7.81 12.03
C PHE A 112 2.53 8.51 12.51
N GLY A 113 2.64 8.79 13.80
CA GLY A 113 3.87 9.28 14.43
C GLY A 113 4.50 10.47 13.70
N ARG A 114 5.74 10.29 13.21
CA ARG A 114 6.50 11.32 12.48
C ARG A 114 5.90 11.73 11.14
N GLU A 115 5.06 10.88 10.54
CA GLU A 115 4.40 11.24 9.28
C GLU A 115 3.65 12.57 9.38
N LYS A 116 3.07 12.89 10.54
CA LYS A 116 2.36 14.15 10.80
C LYS A 116 3.21 15.41 10.62
N ARG A 117 4.55 15.28 10.66
CA ARG A 117 5.49 16.39 10.45
C ARG A 117 6.03 16.45 9.02
N LEU A 118 5.92 15.36 8.28
CA LEU A 118 6.52 15.17 6.96
C LEU A 118 5.50 15.27 5.84
N PHE A 119 4.39 14.59 5.99
CA PHE A 119 3.33 14.48 4.98
C PHE A 119 2.13 15.36 5.32
N VAL A 120 1.36 15.69 4.29
CA VAL A 120 0.02 16.27 4.43
C VAL A 120 -1.01 15.15 4.37
N ALA A 121 -1.96 15.18 5.29
CA ALA A 121 -3.05 14.20 5.31
C ALA A 121 -3.98 14.38 4.09
N GLY A 122 -4.51 13.28 3.59
CA GLY A 122 -5.60 13.31 2.63
C GLY A 122 -6.85 13.94 3.27
N GLY A 123 -7.56 14.74 2.49
CA GLY A 123 -8.80 15.42 2.95
C GLY A 123 -10.07 14.69 2.53
N GLU A 124 -9.96 13.59 1.81
CA GLU A 124 -11.09 12.90 1.21
C GLU A 124 -11.35 11.56 1.91
N GLU A 125 -12.61 11.14 1.93
CA GLU A 125 -12.97 9.80 2.43
C GLU A 125 -12.26 8.70 1.62
N PRO A 126 -12.00 7.53 2.23
CA PRO A 126 -11.40 6.39 1.53
C PRO A 126 -12.19 6.04 0.26
N PRO A 127 -11.54 5.96 -0.90
CA PRO A 127 -12.22 5.73 -2.17
C PRO A 127 -12.48 4.26 -2.44
N VAL A 128 -13.49 4.00 -3.28
CA VAL A 128 -13.67 2.73 -3.97
C VAL A 128 -13.52 2.97 -5.46
N PHE A 129 -12.54 2.32 -6.07
CA PHE A 129 -12.27 2.40 -7.50
C PHE A 129 -12.93 1.23 -8.25
N ASP A 130 -13.31 1.46 -9.49
CA ASP A 130 -13.63 0.38 -10.42
C ASP A 130 -12.33 -0.02 -11.15
N ALA A 131 -11.84 -1.18 -10.83
CA ALA A 131 -10.63 -1.74 -11.43
C ALA A 131 -11.04 -2.95 -12.30
N ASP A 132 -11.46 -2.67 -13.54
CA ASP A 132 -11.94 -3.67 -14.51
C ASP A 132 -13.08 -4.55 -13.98
N GLY A 133 -14.08 -3.90 -13.36
CA GLY A 133 -15.26 -4.56 -12.78
C GLY A 133 -15.08 -5.00 -11.31
N LEU A 134 -13.87 -4.90 -10.76
CA LEU A 134 -13.64 -5.09 -9.33
C LEU A 134 -13.86 -3.79 -8.56
N ARG A 135 -14.76 -3.80 -7.58
CA ARG A 135 -14.96 -2.68 -6.64
C ARG A 135 -13.85 -2.73 -5.58
N LEU A 136 -12.75 -2.01 -5.83
CA LEU A 136 -11.52 -2.02 -5.04
C LEU A 136 -11.45 -0.83 -4.09
N GLY A 137 -11.57 -1.09 -2.79
CA GLY A 137 -11.30 -0.12 -1.73
C GLY A 137 -9.79 -0.01 -1.48
N VAL A 138 -9.33 1.15 -1.03
CA VAL A 138 -7.92 1.36 -0.66
C VAL A 138 -7.83 2.04 0.71
N MET A 139 -6.96 1.53 1.56
CA MET A 139 -6.51 2.16 2.80
C MET A 139 -5.00 1.99 2.95
N ILE A 140 -4.33 2.83 3.76
CA ILE A 140 -2.88 2.77 3.93
C ILE A 140 -2.52 2.61 5.40
N CYS A 141 -1.75 1.56 5.72
CA CYS A 141 -1.06 1.35 6.99
C CYS A 141 -1.95 1.70 8.20
N TYR A 142 -1.66 2.78 8.92
CA TYR A 142 -2.33 3.17 10.17
C TYR A 142 -3.85 3.43 10.06
N ASP A 143 -4.39 3.55 8.85
CA ASP A 143 -5.85 3.59 8.64
C ASP A 143 -6.56 2.37 9.25
N TRP A 144 -5.83 1.23 9.42
CA TRP A 144 -6.36 0.03 10.05
C TRP A 144 -6.88 0.24 11.48
N ALA A 145 -6.32 1.22 12.21
CA ALA A 145 -6.67 1.50 13.59
C ALA A 145 -8.09 2.09 13.74
N PHE A 146 -8.62 2.64 12.65
CA PHE A 146 -9.92 3.29 12.58
C PHE A 146 -10.93 2.37 11.90
N CYS A 147 -11.88 1.83 12.68
CA CYS A 147 -12.91 0.92 12.14
C CYS A 147 -13.80 1.58 11.11
N GLU A 148 -13.94 2.88 11.18
CA GLU A 148 -14.71 3.73 10.27
C GLU A 148 -14.20 3.61 8.83
N VAL A 149 -12.89 3.47 8.62
CA VAL A 149 -12.31 3.32 7.27
C VAL A 149 -12.86 2.08 6.57
N GLY A 150 -12.84 0.93 7.24
CA GLY A 150 -13.41 -0.30 6.70
C GLY A 150 -14.92 -0.18 6.46
N ARG A 151 -15.63 0.49 7.36
CA ARG A 151 -17.08 0.70 7.26
C ARG A 151 -17.45 1.59 6.08
N VAL A 152 -16.74 2.71 5.89
CA VAL A 152 -16.94 3.61 4.75
C VAL A 152 -16.71 2.87 3.42
N LEU A 153 -15.62 2.10 3.33
CA LEU A 153 -15.34 1.30 2.13
C LEU A 153 -16.45 0.29 1.83
N MET A 154 -16.98 -0.37 2.88
CA MET A 154 -18.11 -1.31 2.73
C MET A 154 -19.37 -0.60 2.22
N VAL A 155 -19.74 0.53 2.83
CA VAL A 155 -20.94 1.30 2.44
C VAL A 155 -20.81 1.81 1.00
N LYS A 156 -19.59 2.16 0.56
CA LYS A 156 -19.29 2.54 -0.83
C LYS A 156 -19.27 1.35 -1.81
N GLY A 157 -19.52 0.14 -1.34
CA GLY A 157 -19.63 -1.07 -2.16
C GLY A 157 -18.30 -1.69 -2.55
N ALA A 158 -17.25 -1.54 -1.74
CA ALA A 158 -16.02 -2.30 -1.94
C ALA A 158 -16.29 -3.81 -1.84
N GLN A 159 -15.52 -4.60 -2.57
CA GLN A 159 -15.50 -6.07 -2.48
C GLN A 159 -14.17 -6.53 -1.89
N VAL A 160 -13.09 -5.88 -2.28
CA VAL A 160 -11.73 -6.13 -1.81
C VAL A 160 -11.13 -4.80 -1.34
N VAL A 161 -10.39 -4.83 -0.24
CA VAL A 161 -9.63 -3.69 0.27
C VAL A 161 -8.15 -3.97 0.12
N ALA A 162 -7.46 -3.20 -0.71
CA ALA A 162 -6.00 -3.17 -0.79
C ALA A 162 -5.45 -2.33 0.36
N HIS A 163 -4.48 -2.89 1.08
CA HIS A 163 -3.88 -2.29 2.26
C HIS A 163 -2.36 -2.29 2.19
N PRO A 164 -1.74 -1.36 1.42
CA PRO A 164 -0.32 -1.05 1.49
C PRO A 164 0.10 -0.64 2.90
N ALA A 165 1.16 -1.25 3.46
CA ALA A 165 1.51 -1.00 4.85
C ALA A 165 3.02 -1.07 5.15
N ASN A 166 3.42 -0.35 6.21
CA ASN A 166 4.74 -0.36 6.86
C ASN A 166 4.54 -0.56 8.36
N LEU A 167 4.00 -1.73 8.74
CA LEU A 167 3.58 -2.03 10.11
C LEU A 167 4.76 -2.33 11.02
N MET A 168 4.82 -1.64 12.13
CA MET A 168 5.78 -1.83 13.21
C MET A 168 5.14 -2.45 14.46
N LEU A 169 3.83 -2.29 14.65
CA LEU A 169 3.08 -2.79 15.80
C LEU A 169 2.40 -4.13 15.46
N PRO A 170 2.31 -5.06 16.42
CA PRO A 170 1.83 -6.44 16.16
C PRO A 170 0.29 -6.59 16.17
N PHE A 171 -0.46 -5.48 16.10
CA PHE A 171 -1.90 -5.50 16.32
C PHE A 171 -2.72 -5.57 15.02
N CYS A 172 -2.19 -4.99 13.94
CA CYS A 172 -2.91 -4.85 12.68
C CYS A 172 -3.40 -6.19 12.12
N GLN A 173 -2.53 -7.20 12.09
CA GLN A 173 -2.88 -8.51 11.53
C GLN A 173 -4.10 -9.13 12.23
N LYS A 174 -4.20 -8.98 13.56
CA LYS A 174 -5.37 -9.44 14.33
C LYS A 174 -6.60 -8.59 14.06
N ALA A 175 -6.43 -7.26 13.98
CA ALA A 175 -7.53 -6.35 13.73
C ALA A 175 -8.16 -6.59 12.35
N MET A 176 -7.37 -6.96 11.33
CA MET A 176 -7.88 -7.22 9.99
C MET A 176 -8.87 -8.39 9.93
N LEU A 177 -8.76 -9.37 10.81
CA LEU A 177 -9.75 -10.47 10.92
C LEU A 177 -11.12 -9.91 11.29
N THR A 178 -11.16 -9.03 12.29
CA THR A 178 -12.39 -8.34 12.71
C THR A 178 -12.90 -7.40 11.61
N ARG A 179 -12.01 -6.60 10.99
CA ARG A 179 -12.39 -5.68 9.89
C ARG A 179 -13.02 -6.43 8.72
N ALA A 180 -12.49 -7.59 8.36
CA ALA A 180 -13.04 -8.44 7.32
C ALA A 180 -14.43 -8.98 7.72
N LEU A 181 -14.54 -9.52 8.91
CA LEU A 181 -15.77 -10.13 9.43
C LEU A 181 -16.93 -9.10 9.55
N GLU A 182 -16.67 -7.96 10.21
CA GLU A 182 -17.71 -6.94 10.48
C GLU A 182 -18.18 -6.17 9.23
N ASN A 183 -17.35 -6.11 8.19
CA ASN A 183 -17.66 -5.41 6.95
C ASN A 183 -17.96 -6.35 5.78
N ARG A 184 -17.76 -7.66 5.93
CA ARG A 184 -17.94 -8.66 4.88
C ARG A 184 -17.11 -8.39 3.63
N LEU A 185 -15.86 -7.95 3.83
CA LEU A 185 -14.91 -7.60 2.78
C LEU A 185 -13.68 -8.51 2.81
N PHE A 186 -13.06 -8.73 1.64
CA PHE A 186 -11.71 -9.24 1.59
C PHE A 186 -10.72 -8.11 1.94
N PHE A 187 -9.69 -8.42 2.77
CA PHE A 187 -8.59 -7.51 3.03
C PHE A 187 -7.27 -8.11 2.58
N VAL A 188 -6.51 -7.35 1.80
CA VAL A 188 -5.19 -7.72 1.27
C VAL A 188 -4.16 -6.79 1.88
N THR A 189 -3.55 -7.18 2.98
CA THR A 189 -2.51 -6.42 3.66
C THR A 189 -1.15 -6.81 3.10
N ALA A 190 -0.51 -5.89 2.38
CA ALA A 190 0.86 -6.02 1.89
C ALA A 190 1.78 -5.20 2.79
N ASN A 191 2.50 -5.87 3.68
CA ASN A 191 3.43 -5.24 4.60
C ASN A 191 4.87 -5.42 4.13
N ARG A 192 5.76 -4.54 4.53
CA ARG A 192 7.20 -4.70 4.31
C ARG A 192 7.86 -5.47 5.44
N THR A 193 9.08 -5.94 5.17
CA THR A 193 10.03 -6.48 6.14
C THR A 193 11.23 -5.57 6.32
N GLY A 194 12.17 -5.97 7.15
CA GLY A 194 13.45 -5.30 7.37
C GLY A 194 13.39 -4.22 8.43
N GLU A 195 14.45 -3.42 8.48
CA GLU A 195 14.64 -2.35 9.44
C GLU A 195 15.16 -1.10 8.72
N GLU A 196 14.73 0.07 9.17
CA GLU A 196 15.35 1.36 8.85
C GLU A 196 15.78 2.04 10.15
N ALA A 197 17.06 2.39 10.27
CA ALA A 197 17.66 3.05 11.43
C ALA A 197 18.30 4.39 11.02
N ARG A 198 17.59 5.14 10.17
CA ARG A 198 18.08 6.44 9.68
C ARG A 198 17.75 7.59 10.61
N VAL A 199 16.73 7.41 11.41
CA VAL A 199 16.23 8.38 12.40
C VAL A 199 15.81 7.61 13.66
N GLU A 200 16.08 8.16 14.83
CA GLU A 200 15.64 7.58 16.10
C GLU A 200 14.14 7.81 16.36
N PRO A 201 13.43 6.84 16.89
CA PRO A 201 13.83 5.44 17.06
C PRO A 201 13.85 4.68 15.72
N PRO A 202 14.64 3.58 15.63
CA PRO A 202 14.65 2.76 14.42
C PRO A 202 13.30 2.10 14.18
N CYS A 203 12.93 1.94 12.92
CA CYS A 203 11.69 1.27 12.50
C CYS A 203 11.97 -0.18 12.12
N ARG A 204 11.43 -1.13 12.90
CA ARG A 204 11.47 -2.56 12.59
C ARG A 204 10.09 -2.99 12.07
N PHE A 205 10.05 -3.47 10.84
CA PHE A 205 8.80 -3.83 10.17
C PHE A 205 8.48 -5.31 10.38
N THR A 206 7.21 -5.58 10.70
CA THR A 206 6.78 -6.90 11.19
C THR A 206 6.68 -7.97 10.10
N GLY A 207 6.63 -7.61 8.83
CA GLY A 207 6.23 -8.55 7.77
C GLY A 207 4.81 -9.04 8.02
N LEU A 208 4.59 -10.34 7.94
CA LEU A 208 3.29 -10.97 8.22
C LEU A 208 2.15 -10.41 7.34
N SER A 209 2.46 -10.19 6.06
CA SER A 209 1.43 -9.85 5.08
C SER A 209 0.36 -10.94 5.05
N GLN A 210 -0.91 -10.57 4.82
CA GLN A 210 -1.99 -11.55 4.85
C GLN A 210 -3.14 -11.17 3.92
N ILE A 211 -3.88 -12.20 3.49
CA ILE A 211 -5.16 -12.08 2.78
C ILE A 211 -6.23 -12.68 3.69
N VAL A 212 -7.24 -11.89 4.02
CA VAL A 212 -8.32 -12.25 4.92
C VAL A 212 -9.65 -12.26 4.16
N ALA A 213 -10.42 -13.32 4.34
CA ALA A 213 -11.75 -13.49 3.75
C ALA A 213 -12.86 -12.78 4.56
N PRO A 214 -14.05 -12.57 3.97
CA PRO A 214 -15.18 -11.89 4.62
C PRO A 214 -15.72 -12.57 5.89
N ASP A 215 -15.37 -13.82 6.13
CA ASP A 215 -15.69 -14.56 7.37
C ASP A 215 -14.60 -14.43 8.45
N GLY A 216 -13.55 -13.63 8.20
CA GLY A 216 -12.41 -13.46 9.08
C GLY A 216 -11.35 -14.57 8.97
N SER A 217 -11.52 -15.55 8.09
CA SER A 217 -10.51 -16.59 7.87
C SER A 217 -9.29 -16.05 7.10
N ILE A 218 -8.10 -16.55 7.42
CA ILE A 218 -6.86 -16.22 6.71
C ILE A 218 -6.72 -17.16 5.52
N LEU A 219 -6.80 -16.61 4.31
CA LEU A 219 -6.61 -17.36 3.07
C LEU A 219 -5.15 -17.59 2.74
N ALA A 220 -4.29 -16.62 3.06
CA ALA A 220 -2.85 -16.70 2.89
C ALA A 220 -2.15 -15.78 3.88
N ALA A 221 -0.97 -16.18 4.34
CA ALA A 221 -0.14 -15.37 5.21
C ALA A 221 1.35 -15.60 4.91
N ALA A 222 2.12 -14.52 4.92
CA ALA A 222 3.57 -14.56 4.83
C ALA A 222 4.21 -14.63 6.22
N GLY A 223 5.46 -15.06 6.28
CA GLY A 223 6.29 -15.03 7.48
C GLY A 223 6.84 -13.63 7.79
N LYS A 224 7.85 -13.58 8.66
CA LYS A 224 8.57 -12.34 9.03
C LYS A 224 9.68 -11.97 8.04
N SER A 225 10.05 -12.85 7.15
CA SER A 225 11.05 -12.64 6.10
C SER A 225 10.42 -12.30 4.76
N GLN A 226 11.24 -11.93 3.79
CA GLN A 226 10.81 -11.71 2.41
C GLN A 226 10.21 -12.99 1.82
N THR A 227 9.09 -12.87 1.14
CA THR A 227 8.41 -13.98 0.44
C THR A 227 7.98 -13.52 -0.93
#